data_17bf196603401a8e00759c44e1c136b1
#
_entry.id   17bf196603401a8e00759c44e1c136b1
#
_cell.length_a   1.000
_cell.length_b   1.000
_cell.length_c   1.000
_cell.angle_alpha   90.00
_cell.angle_beta   90.00
_cell.angle_gamma   90.00
#
_symmetry.space_group_name_H-M   'P 1'
#
loop_
_entity.id
_entity.type
_entity.pdbx_description
1 polymer ?
#
loop_
_entity_poly.entity_id
_entity_poly.type
_entity_poly.pdbx_seq_one_letter_code
_entity_poly.pdbx_strand_id
1 'polypeptide(L)'
;MTKAEIQFVRSLADKRTRDEERLFIAEGKKLIDEIEQSKLTIRRIYTTRPDFTGSNVEVVDKKTMERITQLKTASDSLAIVEQP
;
A
#
# COMPACT_ATOMS: atom_id res chain seq x y z
N MET A 1 11.28 4.53 -2.97
CA MET A 1 11.18 4.00 -1.59
C MET A 1 12.55 3.72 -1.02
N THR A 2 12.73 4.05 0.25
CA THR A 2 13.93 3.65 0.96
C THR A 2 13.86 2.17 1.35
N LYS A 3 15.01 1.60 1.70
CA LYS A 3 15.08 0.23 2.19
C LYS A 3 14.22 0.05 3.45
N ALA A 4 14.24 1.03 4.34
CA ALA A 4 13.45 1.00 5.57
C ALA A 4 11.95 1.01 5.27
N GLU A 5 11.52 1.81 4.31
CA GLU A 5 10.12 1.84 3.89
C GLU A 5 9.67 0.49 3.32
N ILE A 6 10.50 -0.12 2.47
CA ILE A 6 10.20 -1.43 1.90
C ILE A 6 10.05 -2.46 3.03
N GLN A 7 10.97 -2.47 3.99
CA GLN A 7 10.90 -3.40 5.12
C GLN A 7 9.66 -3.17 5.97
N PHE A 8 9.29 -1.91 6.19
CA PHE A 8 8.08 -1.59 6.94
C PHE A 8 6.82 -2.13 6.25
N VAL A 9 6.67 -1.86 4.95
CA VAL A 9 5.51 -2.36 4.20
C VAL A 9 5.45 -3.89 4.24
N ARG A 10 6.60 -4.55 4.05
CA ARG A 10 6.65 -6.02 4.11
C ARG A 10 6.28 -6.56 5.49
N SER A 11 6.62 -5.85 6.55
CA SER A 11 6.29 -6.27 7.91
C SER A 11 4.78 -6.32 8.16
N LEU A 12 3.99 -5.58 7.39
CA LEU A 12 2.55 -5.57 7.52
C LEU A 12 1.88 -6.84 6.96
N ALA A 13 2.65 -7.78 6.42
CA ALA A 13 2.16 -9.12 6.12
C ALA A 13 1.85 -9.90 7.40
N ASP A 14 2.48 -9.55 8.51
CA ASP A 14 2.28 -10.18 9.80
C ASP A 14 1.10 -9.51 10.52
N LYS A 15 0.11 -10.31 10.93
CA LYS A 15 -1.06 -9.82 11.65
C LYS A 15 -0.69 -9.07 12.91
N ARG A 16 0.30 -9.55 13.66
CA ARG A 16 0.73 -8.92 14.90
C ARG A 16 1.25 -7.50 14.65
N THR A 17 2.05 -7.33 13.60
CA THR A 17 2.57 -6.02 13.22
C THR A 17 1.44 -5.09 12.78
N ARG A 18 0.49 -5.61 11.98
CA ARG A 18 -0.67 -4.82 11.56
C ARG A 18 -1.45 -4.28 12.75
N ASP A 19 -1.66 -5.13 13.75
CA ASP A 19 -2.44 -4.74 14.92
C ASP A 19 -1.68 -3.77 15.82
N GLU A 20 -0.37 -3.97 15.98
CA GLU A 20 0.47 -3.05 16.74
C GLU A 20 0.55 -1.68 16.09
N GLU A 21 0.70 -1.64 14.77
CA GLU A 21 0.78 -0.39 14.00
C GLU A 21 -0.58 0.20 13.68
N ARG A 22 -1.65 -0.58 13.85
CA ARG A 22 -3.03 -0.22 13.52
C ARG A 22 -3.19 0.13 12.04
N LEU A 23 -2.56 -0.68 11.19
CA LEU A 23 -2.54 -0.51 9.74
C LEU A 23 -2.89 -1.83 9.06
N PHE A 24 -3.31 -1.75 7.80
CA PHE A 24 -3.43 -2.91 6.94
C PHE A 24 -3.12 -2.51 5.50
N ILE A 25 -2.92 -3.51 4.65
CA ILE A 25 -2.56 -3.32 3.25
C ILE A 25 -3.78 -3.60 2.38
N ALA A 26 -4.03 -2.73 1.42
CA ALA A 26 -5.03 -2.95 0.37
C ALA A 26 -4.32 -2.86 -0.97
N GLU A 27 -4.55 -3.83 -1.85
CA GLU A 27 -3.90 -3.86 -3.16
C GLU A 27 -4.93 -3.86 -4.28
N GLY A 28 -4.60 -3.12 -5.34
CA GLY A 28 -5.43 -2.96 -6.51
C GLY A 28 -6.17 -1.62 -6.51
N LYS A 29 -6.13 -0.96 -7.67
CA LYS A 29 -6.72 0.39 -7.78
C LYS A 29 -8.21 0.39 -7.47
N LYS A 30 -8.94 -0.65 -7.89
CA LYS A 30 -10.37 -0.72 -7.62
C LYS A 30 -10.68 -0.72 -6.13
N LEU A 31 -9.96 -1.55 -5.36
CA LEU A 31 -10.14 -1.60 -3.91
C LEU A 31 -9.72 -0.29 -3.27
N ILE A 32 -8.62 0.30 -3.73
CA ILE A 32 -8.14 1.58 -3.20
C ILE A 32 -9.18 2.68 -3.45
N ASP A 33 -9.78 2.72 -4.66
CA ASP A 33 -10.83 3.69 -4.98
C ASP A 33 -12.03 3.52 -4.05
N GLU A 34 -12.42 2.28 -3.76
CA GLU A 34 -13.52 2.00 -2.83
C GLU A 34 -13.20 2.51 -1.42
N ILE A 35 -11.97 2.29 -0.97
CA ILE A 35 -11.53 2.75 0.35
C ILE A 35 -11.50 4.28 0.41
N GLU A 36 -11.08 4.95 -0.66
CA GLU A 36 -11.08 6.42 -0.72
C GLU A 36 -12.48 7.00 -0.59
N GLN A 37 -13.51 6.27 -1.01
CA GLN A 37 -14.90 6.69 -0.88
C GLN A 37 -15.50 6.31 0.47
N SER A 38 -14.77 5.58 1.29
CA SER A 38 -15.20 5.16 2.62
C SER A 38 -14.74 6.15 3.67
N LYS A 39 -15.01 5.85 4.95
CA LYS A 39 -14.53 6.64 6.08
C LYS A 39 -13.12 6.26 6.53
N LEU A 40 -12.52 5.26 5.88
CA LEU A 40 -11.17 4.81 6.24
C LEU A 40 -10.14 5.82 5.75
N THR A 41 -9.04 5.93 6.48
CA THR A 41 -7.95 6.84 6.14
C THR A 41 -6.83 6.07 5.45
N ILE A 42 -6.47 6.49 4.23
CA ILE A 42 -5.32 5.97 3.52
C ILE A 42 -4.11 6.81 3.90
N ARG A 43 -3.11 6.17 4.46
CA ARG A 43 -1.89 6.87 4.89
C ARG A 43 -0.94 7.08 3.73
N ARG A 44 -0.78 6.09 2.85
CA ARG A 44 0.18 6.14 1.75
C ARG A 44 -0.26 5.21 0.65
N ILE A 45 0.02 5.58 -0.61
CA ILE A 45 -0.22 4.75 -1.78
C ILE A 45 1.08 4.64 -2.56
N TYR A 46 1.46 3.42 -2.93
CA TYR A 46 2.56 3.14 -3.85
C TYR A 46 1.96 2.58 -5.13
N THR A 47 2.38 3.10 -6.28
CA THR A 47 1.80 2.72 -7.55
C THR A 47 2.85 2.72 -8.65
N THR A 48 2.69 1.83 -9.64
CA THR A 48 3.49 1.88 -10.85
C THR A 48 2.85 2.75 -11.93
N ARG A 49 1.65 3.30 -11.65
CA ARG A 49 0.87 4.10 -12.61
C ARG A 49 1.22 5.57 -12.48
N PRO A 50 1.88 6.17 -13.50
CA PRO A 50 2.23 7.59 -13.41
C PRO A 50 1.01 8.53 -13.45
N ASP A 51 -0.15 8.02 -13.90
CA ASP A 51 -1.40 8.78 -13.92
C ASP A 51 -2.15 8.77 -12.60
N PHE A 52 -1.69 7.99 -11.62
CA PHE A 52 -2.29 7.95 -10.29
C PHE A 52 -1.61 9.02 -9.44
N THR A 53 -2.33 10.11 -9.15
CA THR A 53 -1.77 11.27 -8.49
C THR A 53 -2.48 11.55 -7.16
N GLY A 54 -1.77 12.23 -6.26
CA GLY A 54 -2.30 12.63 -4.96
C GLY A 54 -1.15 12.97 -4.01
N SER A 55 -1.44 13.69 -2.93
CA SER A 55 -0.42 14.14 -1.98
C SER A 55 0.24 12.99 -1.22
N ASN A 56 -0.45 11.86 -1.11
CA ASN A 56 0.02 10.66 -0.39
C ASN A 56 0.44 9.54 -1.35
N VAL A 57 0.64 9.84 -2.63
CA VAL A 57 0.97 8.86 -3.66
C VAL A 57 2.45 8.96 -4.03
N GLU A 58 3.10 7.81 -4.07
CA GLU A 58 4.48 7.69 -4.56
C GLU A 58 4.50 6.71 -5.72
N VAL A 59 5.06 7.13 -6.86
CA VAL A 59 5.25 6.25 -8.00
C VAL A 59 6.52 5.44 -7.78
N VAL A 60 6.42 4.13 -7.96
CA VAL A 60 7.54 3.20 -7.81
C VAL A 60 7.67 2.37 -9.08
N ASP A 61 8.81 1.72 -9.26
CA ASP A 61 8.99 0.82 -10.40
C ASP A 61 8.37 -0.55 -10.12
N LYS A 62 8.25 -1.35 -11.18
CA LYS A 62 7.65 -2.68 -11.09
C LYS A 62 8.42 -3.58 -10.13
N LYS A 63 9.75 -3.50 -10.13
CA LYS A 63 10.59 -4.30 -9.24
C LYS A 63 10.29 -4.00 -7.78
N THR A 64 10.16 -2.72 -7.44
CA THR A 64 9.83 -2.30 -6.08
C THR A 64 8.44 -2.81 -5.70
N MET A 65 7.46 -2.69 -6.60
CA MET A 65 6.11 -3.19 -6.32
C MET A 65 6.14 -4.70 -6.06
N GLU A 66 6.92 -5.46 -6.82
CA GLU A 66 7.06 -6.90 -6.61
C GLU A 66 7.68 -7.25 -5.25
N ARG A 67 8.47 -6.34 -4.69
CA ARG A 67 9.08 -6.54 -3.36
C ARG A 67 8.11 -6.25 -2.22
N ILE A 68 7.14 -5.37 -2.40
CA ILE A 68 6.23 -4.96 -1.32
C ILE A 68 4.87 -5.66 -1.37
N THR A 69 4.50 -6.23 -2.51
CA THR A 69 3.20 -6.88 -2.66
C THR A 69 3.09 -8.12 -1.76
N GLN A 70 1.88 -8.35 -1.26
CA GLN A 70 1.53 -9.57 -0.56
C GLN A 70 0.85 -10.57 -1.50
N LEU A 71 0.58 -10.17 -2.74
CA LEU A 71 -0.05 -11.00 -3.75
C LEU A 71 0.99 -11.84 -4.47
N LYS A 72 0.58 -13.01 -4.94
CA LYS A 72 1.44 -13.87 -5.75
C LYS A 72 1.86 -13.19 -7.04
N THR A 73 0.94 -12.43 -7.65
CA THR A 73 1.22 -11.56 -8.79
C THR A 73 0.92 -10.14 -8.35
N ALA A 74 1.92 -9.25 -8.43
CA ALA A 74 1.77 -7.89 -7.97
C ALA A 74 0.68 -7.15 -8.74
N SER A 75 -0.13 -6.37 -8.02
CA SER A 75 -1.02 -5.38 -8.63
C SER A 75 -0.19 -4.15 -9.00
N ASP A 76 -0.82 -3.17 -9.65
CA ASP A 76 -0.14 -1.93 -9.98
C ASP A 76 -0.19 -0.89 -8.85
N SER A 77 -0.93 -1.15 -7.78
CA SER A 77 -1.08 -0.17 -6.69
C SER A 77 -1.29 -0.88 -5.36
N LEU A 78 -0.71 -0.30 -4.31
CA LEU A 78 -0.79 -0.81 -2.94
C LEU A 78 -0.97 0.36 -2.00
N ALA A 79 -1.92 0.26 -1.07
CA ALA A 79 -2.18 1.31 -0.08
C ALA A 79 -1.94 0.81 1.33
N ILE A 80 -1.41 1.69 2.16
CA ILE A 80 -1.35 1.50 3.61
C ILE A 80 -2.55 2.24 4.20
N VAL A 81 -3.43 1.51 4.87
CA VAL A 81 -4.71 2.01 5.36
C VAL A 81 -4.73 1.90 6.88
N GLU A 82 -5.26 2.93 7.55
CA GLU A 82 -5.43 2.89 9.00
C GLU A 82 -6.61 2.00 9.37
N GLN A 83 -6.43 1.15 10.39
CA GLN A 83 -7.51 0.32 10.92
C GLN A 83 -8.58 1.20 11.54
N PRO A 84 -9.87 0.82 11.39
CA PRO A 84 -10.97 1.58 11.99
C PRO A 84 -10.96 1.53 13.51
#